data_45990343d22b00bc65e418eea6fe5f98
#
_entry.id   45990343d22b00bc65e418eea6fe5f98
#
_cell.length_a   1.000
_cell.length_b   1.000
_cell.length_c   1.000
_cell.angle_alpha   90.00
_cell.angle_beta   90.00
_cell.angle_gamma   90.00
#
_symmetry.space_group_name_H-M   'P 1'
#
loop_
_entity.id
_entity.type
_entity.pdbx_description
1 polymer ?
#
loop_
_entity_poly.entity_id
_entity_poly.type
_entity_poly.pdbx_seq_one_letter_code
_entity_poly.pdbx_strand_id
1 'polypeptide(L)' 'MEDNKMLVTWETKLDDGYIDKRQIECNFEHTARFLYDTLAALDKTVSIEMECLTNE' A
#
# COMPACT_ATOMS: atom_id res chain seq x y z
N MET A 1 20.66 -6.41 10.73
CA MET A 1 19.51 -5.99 10.62
C MET A 1 18.74 -6.55 9.53
N GLU A 2 17.47 -6.66 9.66
CA GLU A 2 16.78 -7.22 8.68
C GLU A 2 15.93 -6.29 8.05
N ASP A 3 15.69 -6.34 6.79
CA ASP A 3 14.84 -5.51 6.05
C ASP A 3 13.56 -6.26 5.86
N ASN A 4 12.50 -5.74 6.37
CA ASN A 4 11.22 -6.39 6.23
C ASN A 4 10.60 -5.99 4.91
N LYS A 5 10.31 -6.96 4.08
CA LYS A 5 9.59 -6.69 2.87
C LYS A 5 8.13 -6.53 3.20
N MET A 6 7.54 -5.49 2.67
CA MET A 6 6.14 -5.18 2.94
C MET A 6 5.40 -5.06 1.63
N LEU A 7 4.16 -5.53 1.61
CA LEU A 7 3.31 -5.40 0.45
C LEU A 7 2.19 -4.42 0.80
N VAL A 8 2.07 -3.37 0.02
CA VAL A 8 1.01 -2.40 0.20
C VAL A 8 0.03 -2.57 -0.95
N THR A 9 -1.23 -2.84 -0.63
CA THR A 9 -2.26 -3.04 -1.63
C THR A 9 -3.35 -2.01 -1.39
N TRP A 10 -3.78 -1.35 -2.44
CA TRP A 10 -4.83 -0.34 -2.26
C TRP A 10 -5.75 -0.32 -3.46
N GLU A 11 -6.93 0.23 -3.25
CA GLU A 11 -7.91 0.38 -4.30
C GLU A 11 -8.27 1.84 -4.41
N THR A 12 -8.31 2.34 -5.63
CA THR A 12 -8.63 3.73 -5.90
C THR A 12 -9.90 3.78 -6.74
N LYS A 13 -10.79 4.68 -6.39
CA LYS A 13 -12.01 4.85 -7.18
C LYS A 13 -11.74 5.88 -8.25
N LEU A 14 -11.94 5.48 -9.50
CA LEU A 14 -11.73 6.37 -10.62
C LEU A 14 -12.98 7.19 -10.91
N ASP A 15 -12.83 8.22 -11.73
CA ASP A 15 -13.94 9.13 -12.03
C ASP A 15 -15.11 8.43 -12.69
N ASP A 16 -14.86 7.38 -13.43
CA ASP A 16 -15.92 6.68 -14.11
C ASP A 16 -16.56 5.58 -13.26
N GLY A 17 -16.15 5.52 -12.00
CA GLY A 17 -16.76 4.56 -11.09
C GLY A 17 -16.00 3.24 -10.98
N TYR A 18 -14.98 3.03 -11.77
CA TYR A 18 -14.21 1.81 -11.68
C TYR A 18 -13.30 1.85 -10.45
N ILE A 19 -13.02 0.67 -9.93
CA ILE A 19 -12.07 0.54 -8.82
C ILE A 19 -10.77 0.01 -9.41
N ASP A 20 -9.71 0.75 -9.22
CA ASP A 20 -8.40 0.37 -9.72
C ASP A 20 -7.60 -0.20 -8.56
N LYS A 21 -7.27 -1.46 -8.62
CA LYS A 21 -6.56 -2.12 -7.55
C LYS A 21 -5.08 -2.21 -7.90
N ARG A 22 -4.23 -1.78 -7.01
CA ARG A 22 -2.79 -1.79 -7.23
C ARG A 22 -2.07 -2.29 -6.01
N GLN A 23 -0.84 -2.74 -6.22
CA GLN A 23 -0.03 -3.16 -5.11
C GLN A 23 1.42 -2.90 -5.42
N ILE A 24 2.22 -2.72 -4.40
CA ILE A 24 3.63 -2.48 -4.56
C ILE A 24 4.37 -3.13 -3.41
N GLU A 25 5.54 -3.69 -3.72
CA GLU A 25 6.36 -4.33 -2.73
C GLU A 25 7.44 -3.37 -2.33
N CYS A 26 7.59 -3.13 -1.04
CA CYS A 26 8.60 -2.24 -0.51
C CYS A 26 9.63 -3.04 0.27
N ASN A 27 10.89 -2.73 0.08
CA ASN A 27 11.96 -3.47 0.75
C ASN A 27 12.16 -3.03 2.19
N PHE A 28 11.65 -1.88 2.57
CA PHE A 28 11.83 -1.35 3.91
C PHE A 28 10.50 -0.98 4.51
N GLU A 29 10.36 -1.27 5.77
CA GLU A 29 9.11 -0.99 6.45
C GLU A 29 8.78 0.50 6.47
N HIS A 30 9.76 1.35 6.71
CA HIS A 30 9.47 2.78 6.78
C HIS A 30 9.02 3.34 5.44
N THR A 31 9.49 2.75 4.34
CA THR A 31 9.04 3.16 3.02
C THR A 31 7.58 2.76 2.82
N ALA A 32 7.23 1.57 3.26
CA ALA A 32 5.85 1.09 3.14
C ALA A 32 4.91 1.94 3.99
N ARG A 33 5.35 2.32 5.20
CA ARG A 33 4.53 3.16 6.04
C ARG A 33 4.30 4.51 5.44
N PHE A 34 5.34 5.09 4.83
CA PHE A 34 5.21 6.40 4.20
C PHE A 34 4.22 6.31 3.05
N LEU A 35 4.32 5.26 2.26
CA LEU A 35 3.40 5.04 1.15
C LEU A 35 1.98 4.84 1.65
N TYR A 36 1.83 4.04 2.69
CA TYR A 36 0.52 3.79 3.29
C TYR A 36 -0.12 5.09 3.75
N ASP A 37 0.62 5.91 4.47
CA ASP A 37 0.09 7.16 5.00
C ASP A 37 -0.29 8.12 3.87
N THR A 38 0.54 8.16 2.83
CA THR A 38 0.27 9.04 1.70
C THR A 38 -0.99 8.61 0.97
N LEU A 39 -1.12 7.32 0.71
CA LEU A 39 -2.28 6.82 0.00
C LEU A 39 -3.55 6.90 0.83
N ALA A 40 -3.43 6.66 2.12
CA ALA A 40 -4.59 6.73 3.00
C ALA A 40 -5.15 8.14 3.10
N ALA A 41 -4.31 9.13 2.83
CA ALA A 41 -4.76 10.52 2.88
C ALA A 41 -5.47 10.96 1.61
N LEU A 42 -5.43 10.15 0.56
CA LEU A 42 -6.07 10.54 -0.69
C LEU A 42 -7.56 10.21 -0.63
N ASP A 43 -8.38 11.15 -1.08
CA ASP A 43 -9.82 10.99 -1.03
C ASP A 43 -10.30 9.82 -1.87
N LYS A 44 -9.60 9.50 -2.93
CA LYS A 44 -10.06 8.46 -3.84
C LYS A 44 -9.66 7.06 -3.41
N THR A 45 -8.87 6.94 -2.37
CA THR A 45 -8.48 5.62 -1.88
C THR A 45 -9.64 5.00 -1.12
N VAL A 46 -10.15 3.90 -1.65
CA VAL A 46 -11.30 3.23 -1.08
C VAL A 46 -10.88 2.29 0.04
N SER A 47 -9.76 1.61 -0.15
CA SER A 47 -9.25 0.71 0.88
C SER A 47 -7.75 0.62 0.73
N ILE A 48 -7.07 0.28 1.80
CA ILE A 48 -5.62 0.13 1.76
C ILE A 48 -5.21 -0.87 2.83
N GLU A 49 -4.26 -1.72 2.49
CA GLU A 49 -3.75 -2.73 3.40
C GLU A 49 -2.25 -2.82 3.29
N MET A 50 -1.62 -3.19 4.37
CA MET A 50 -0.18 -3.37 4.37
C MET A 50 0.11 -4.69 5.05
N GLU A 51 0.93 -5.51 4.41
CA GLU A 51 1.20 -6.84 4.89
C GLU A 51 2.69 -7.10 4.93
N CYS A 52 3.16 -7.77 5.94
CA CYS A 52 4.57 -8.11 6.05
C CYS A 52 4.83 -9.42 5.32
N LEU A 53 5.74 -9.38 4.37
CA LEU A 53 6.07 -10.55 3.59
C LEU A 53 7.29 -11.30 4.09
N THR A 54 7.99 -10.76 5.10
CA THR A 54 9.19 -11.40 5.60
C THR A 54 8.84 -12.66 6.33
N ASN A 55 9.53 -13.71 5.99
CA ASN A 55 9.31 -14.92 6.65
C ASN A 55 10.31 -15.22 7.56
N GLU A 56 10.55 -15.44 8.32
CA GLU A 56 11.58 -15.77 9.02
C GLU A 56 11.85 -16.08 9.62
#